data_a14db836fe71f64db2638019a4a6b7f3
#
_entry.id   a14db836fe71f64db2638019a4a6b7f3
#
_cell.length_a   1.000
_cell.length_b   1.000
_cell.length_c   1.000
_cell.angle_alpha   90.00
_cell.angle_beta   90.00
_cell.angle_gamma   90.00
#
_symmetry.space_group_name_H-M   'P 1'
#
loop_
_entity.id
_entity.type
_entity.pdbx_description
1 polymer ?
#
loop_
_entity_poly.entity_id
_entity_poly.type
_entity_poly.pdbx_seq_one_letter_code
_entity_poly.pdbx_strand_id
1 'polypeptide(L)'
;MHSVFVAGSRALSKLNAQVKERLDNILRKESTVLVGDANGADEAVQRYLAERGYGHVVVYCMEVCRNNVGNWPIRSHSADPAVKRDLHYYGIKDRAMAKDASCGFMLWDGTSKGTLTNVINLLDYNKKVLLFSAPKKQFFTLRTAGDLDHTLRASGIRDVAAVLASLESKHVTTEHLRFTGLNP
;
A
#
# COMPACT_ATOMS: atom_id res chain seq x y z
N MET A 1 -11.26 4.31 -15.80
CA MET A 1 -10.76 2.93 -15.67
C MET A 1 -10.57 2.67 -14.19
N HIS A 2 -11.03 1.53 -13.66
CA HIS A 2 -10.92 1.22 -12.22
C HIS A 2 -9.50 0.77 -11.91
N SER A 3 -8.88 1.34 -10.86
CA SER A 3 -7.51 1.01 -10.45
C SER A 3 -7.46 0.52 -9.00
N VAL A 4 -6.64 -0.48 -8.73
CA VAL A 4 -6.48 -1.08 -7.40
C VAL A 4 -5.03 -0.97 -6.96
N PHE A 5 -4.79 -0.25 -5.87
CA PHE A 5 -3.49 -0.24 -5.22
C PHE A 5 -3.31 -1.52 -4.41
N VAL A 6 -2.39 -2.38 -4.84
CA VAL A 6 -2.06 -3.63 -4.16
C VAL A 6 -0.68 -3.50 -3.53
N ALA A 7 -0.60 -3.67 -2.21
CA ALA A 7 0.66 -3.66 -1.47
C ALA A 7 0.57 -4.50 -0.20
N GLY A 8 1.70 -4.70 0.47
CA GLY A 8 1.69 -5.42 1.73
C GLY A 8 3.05 -5.52 2.40
N SER A 9 3.10 -6.32 3.45
CA SER A 9 4.30 -6.54 4.23
C SER A 9 5.41 -7.22 3.44
N ARG A 10 6.64 -6.78 3.69
CA ARG A 10 7.85 -7.45 3.15
C ARG A 10 8.01 -8.88 3.67
N ALA A 11 7.39 -9.22 4.80
CA ALA A 11 7.42 -10.58 5.34
C ALA A 11 6.50 -11.56 4.58
N LEU A 12 5.58 -11.06 3.76
CA LEU A 12 4.63 -11.87 2.99
C LEU A 12 5.15 -12.13 1.57
N SER A 13 6.11 -13.02 1.43
CA SER A 13 6.71 -13.41 0.14
C SER A 13 5.93 -14.50 -0.61
N LYS A 14 4.88 -15.05 0.00
CA LYS A 14 4.01 -16.08 -0.61
C LYS A 14 2.55 -15.70 -0.46
N LEU A 15 1.80 -15.81 -1.56
CA LEU A 15 0.37 -15.55 -1.57
C LEU A 15 -0.40 -16.86 -1.27
N ASN A 16 -1.32 -16.81 -0.31
CA ASN A 16 -2.22 -17.92 -0.04
C ASN A 16 -3.37 -17.98 -1.06
N ALA A 17 -4.16 -19.06 -1.04
CA ALA A 17 -5.25 -19.29 -1.98
C ALA A 17 -6.31 -18.17 -1.94
N GLN A 18 -6.69 -17.68 -0.76
CA GLN A 18 -7.69 -16.63 -0.60
C GLN A 18 -7.24 -15.29 -1.23
N VAL A 19 -5.95 -14.93 -1.05
CA VAL A 19 -5.37 -13.73 -1.66
C VAL A 19 -5.30 -13.88 -3.19
N LYS A 20 -4.89 -15.04 -3.68
CA LYS A 20 -4.86 -15.37 -5.12
C LYS A 20 -6.25 -15.25 -5.75
N GLU A 21 -7.28 -15.83 -5.13
CA GLU A 21 -8.67 -15.72 -5.58
C GLU A 21 -9.12 -14.25 -5.66
N ARG A 22 -8.73 -13.43 -4.68
CA ARG A 22 -9.06 -12.00 -4.69
C ARG A 22 -8.34 -11.26 -5.81
N LEU A 23 -7.09 -11.60 -6.10
CA LEU A 23 -6.37 -11.08 -7.27
C LEU A 23 -7.07 -11.51 -8.57
N ASP A 24 -7.44 -12.78 -8.71
CA ASP A 24 -8.18 -13.26 -9.89
C ASP A 24 -9.49 -12.50 -10.11
N ASN A 25 -10.18 -12.08 -9.03
CA ASN A 25 -11.35 -11.21 -9.13
C ASN A 25 -11.01 -9.80 -9.67
N ILE A 26 -9.83 -9.26 -9.34
CA ILE A 26 -9.34 -7.99 -9.86
C ILE A 26 -9.02 -8.12 -11.35
N LEU A 27 -8.37 -9.21 -11.74
CA LEU A 27 -8.01 -9.50 -13.13
C LEU A 27 -9.24 -9.67 -14.00
N ARG A 28 -10.25 -10.43 -13.56
CA ARG A 28 -11.51 -10.63 -14.29
C ARG A 28 -12.30 -9.34 -14.52
N LYS A 29 -12.08 -8.31 -13.71
CA LYS A 29 -12.68 -6.97 -13.87
C LYS A 29 -11.82 -6.04 -14.72
N GLU A 30 -10.73 -6.53 -15.27
CA GLU A 30 -9.79 -5.76 -16.10
C GLU A 30 -9.30 -4.47 -15.42
N SER A 31 -9.21 -4.49 -14.07
CA SER A 31 -8.78 -3.33 -13.28
C SER A 31 -7.29 -3.12 -13.41
N THR A 32 -6.84 -1.88 -13.56
CA THR A 32 -5.40 -1.57 -13.51
C THR A 32 -4.86 -1.82 -12.10
N VAL A 33 -3.85 -2.67 -11.99
CA VAL A 33 -3.14 -2.91 -10.72
C VAL A 33 -1.99 -1.91 -10.59
N LEU A 34 -2.01 -1.12 -9.51
CA LEU A 34 -0.90 -0.28 -9.09
C LEU A 34 -0.14 -1.02 -8.00
N VAL A 35 1.13 -1.31 -8.22
CA VAL A 35 1.95 -2.11 -7.30
C VAL A 35 3.32 -1.47 -7.09
N GLY A 36 3.86 -1.61 -5.88
CA GLY A 36 5.22 -1.16 -5.58
C GLY A 36 6.28 -2.13 -6.09
N ASP A 37 7.54 -1.75 -5.86
CA ASP A 37 8.74 -2.47 -6.29
C ASP A 37 9.49 -3.16 -5.13
N ALA A 38 8.89 -3.21 -3.94
CA ALA A 38 9.53 -3.82 -2.77
C ALA A 38 9.55 -5.35 -2.86
N ASN A 39 10.49 -5.97 -2.13
CA ASN A 39 10.46 -7.40 -1.90
C ASN A 39 9.27 -7.79 -1.01
N GLY A 40 8.93 -9.07 -0.96
CA GLY A 40 7.82 -9.60 -0.18
C GLY A 40 6.50 -9.52 -0.92
N ALA A 41 5.48 -8.86 -0.34
CA ALA A 41 4.14 -8.86 -0.93
C ALA A 41 4.09 -8.25 -2.33
N ASP A 42 4.77 -7.11 -2.56
CA ASP A 42 4.76 -6.45 -3.88
C ASP A 42 5.36 -7.38 -4.95
N GLU A 43 6.52 -7.97 -4.69
CA GLU A 43 7.16 -8.92 -5.62
C GLU A 43 6.31 -10.19 -5.82
N ALA A 44 5.72 -10.73 -4.75
CA ALA A 44 4.86 -11.90 -4.85
C ALA A 44 3.61 -11.65 -5.70
N VAL A 45 3.02 -10.47 -5.58
CA VAL A 45 1.91 -10.02 -6.41
C VAL A 45 2.36 -9.87 -7.86
N GLN A 46 3.49 -9.21 -8.11
CA GLN A 46 4.03 -9.05 -9.46
C GLN A 46 4.27 -10.41 -10.14
N ARG A 47 4.89 -11.38 -9.44
CA ARG A 47 5.08 -12.75 -9.98
C ARG A 47 3.76 -13.40 -10.33
N TYR A 48 2.77 -13.30 -9.45
CA TYR A 48 1.44 -13.86 -9.69
C TYR A 48 0.74 -13.27 -10.91
N LEU A 49 0.86 -11.95 -11.12
CA LEU A 49 0.31 -11.27 -12.29
C LEU A 49 1.05 -11.64 -13.58
N ALA A 50 2.38 -11.74 -13.53
CA ALA A 50 3.21 -12.14 -14.66
C ALA A 50 2.92 -13.59 -15.11
N GLU A 51 2.78 -14.53 -14.16
CA GLU A 51 2.40 -15.93 -14.44
C GLU A 51 1.06 -16.06 -15.17
N ARG A 52 0.17 -15.05 -15.04
CA ARG A 52 -1.13 -14.97 -15.71
C ARG A 52 -1.12 -14.15 -16.99
N GLY A 53 0.02 -13.63 -17.40
CA GLY A 53 0.13 -12.76 -18.57
C GLY A 53 -0.68 -11.47 -18.44
N TYR A 54 -0.91 -10.98 -17.19
CA TYR A 54 -1.75 -9.82 -16.99
C TYR A 54 -1.01 -8.52 -17.32
N GLY A 55 -1.55 -7.76 -18.30
CA GLY A 55 -0.90 -6.57 -18.84
C GLY A 55 -1.30 -5.25 -18.20
N HIS A 56 -2.45 -5.18 -17.48
CA HIS A 56 -2.95 -3.93 -16.92
C HIS A 56 -2.31 -3.65 -15.55
N VAL A 57 -1.00 -3.43 -15.53
CA VAL A 57 -0.21 -3.19 -14.32
C VAL A 57 0.66 -1.95 -14.51
N VAL A 58 0.82 -1.17 -13.46
CA VAL A 58 1.78 -0.06 -13.36
C VAL A 58 2.62 -0.26 -12.11
N VAL A 59 3.94 -0.28 -12.27
CA VAL A 59 4.88 -0.42 -11.16
C VAL A 59 5.35 0.96 -10.70
N TYR A 60 5.21 1.25 -9.42
CA TYR A 60 5.65 2.50 -8.80
C TYR A 60 6.99 2.30 -8.10
N CYS A 61 7.94 3.15 -8.40
CA CYS A 61 9.30 3.10 -7.87
C CYS A 61 9.74 4.45 -7.32
N MET A 62 10.79 4.44 -6.52
CA MET A 62 11.61 5.61 -6.24
C MET A 62 12.86 5.52 -7.12
N GLU A 63 13.16 6.59 -7.89
CA GLU A 63 14.35 6.69 -8.77
C GLU A 63 14.60 5.42 -9.61
N VAL A 64 15.27 4.42 -9.05
CA VAL A 64 15.59 3.15 -9.70
C VAL A 64 14.61 2.06 -9.21
N CYS A 65 13.97 1.36 -10.15
CA CYS A 65 13.04 0.29 -9.86
C CYS A 65 13.80 -0.97 -9.41
N ARG A 66 13.44 -1.51 -8.23
CA ARG A 66 14.07 -2.72 -7.68
C ARG A 66 13.49 -4.00 -8.29
N ASN A 67 12.17 -4.04 -8.49
CA ASN A 67 11.46 -5.18 -9.06
C ASN A 67 10.43 -4.70 -10.08
N ASN A 68 10.52 -5.24 -11.30
CA ASN A 68 9.49 -5.13 -12.34
C ASN A 68 9.46 -6.47 -13.12
N VAL A 69 8.80 -7.47 -12.52
CA VAL A 69 8.84 -8.87 -12.98
C VAL A 69 8.21 -9.05 -14.36
N GLY A 70 7.16 -8.32 -14.67
CA GLY A 70 6.43 -8.43 -15.92
C GLY A 70 6.79 -7.38 -16.98
N ASN A 71 7.86 -6.61 -16.78
CA ASN A 71 8.27 -5.51 -17.67
C ASN A 71 7.15 -4.52 -17.98
N TRP A 72 6.31 -4.22 -16.98
CA TRP A 72 5.20 -3.29 -17.11
C TRP A 72 5.66 -1.82 -17.13
N PRO A 73 4.77 -0.90 -17.53
CA PRO A 73 5.02 0.53 -17.39
C PRO A 73 5.42 0.90 -15.96
N ILE A 74 6.45 1.76 -15.85
CA ILE A 74 6.99 2.24 -14.59
C ILE A 74 6.54 3.69 -14.37
N ARG A 75 6.12 4.01 -13.14
CA ARG A 75 5.97 5.38 -12.65
C ARG A 75 7.00 5.64 -11.57
N SER A 76 8.06 6.37 -11.96
CA SER A 76 9.15 6.72 -11.05
C SER A 76 8.85 8.04 -10.33
N HIS A 77 9.24 8.09 -9.06
CA HIS A 77 9.19 9.27 -8.20
C HIS A 77 10.59 9.56 -7.69
N SER A 78 10.88 10.83 -7.44
CA SER A 78 12.14 11.29 -6.86
C SER A 78 11.89 12.03 -5.55
N ALA A 79 12.91 12.09 -4.73
CA ALA A 79 12.95 12.91 -3.52
C ALA A 79 14.19 13.84 -3.60
N ASP A 80 14.20 14.86 -2.75
CA ASP A 80 15.41 15.66 -2.55
C ASP A 80 16.57 14.72 -2.15
N PRO A 81 17.77 14.88 -2.74
CA PRO A 81 18.94 14.06 -2.41
C PRO A 81 19.30 14.03 -0.92
N ALA A 82 18.93 15.06 -0.17
CA ALA A 82 19.11 15.12 1.27
C ALA A 82 18.17 14.22 2.08
N VAL A 83 17.11 13.71 1.46
CA VAL A 83 16.13 12.85 2.15
C VAL A 83 16.71 11.45 2.36
N LYS A 84 16.77 11.04 3.63
CA LYS A 84 17.25 9.71 3.98
C LYS A 84 16.33 8.63 3.40
N ARG A 85 16.93 7.56 2.85
CA ARG A 85 16.21 6.40 2.28
C ARG A 85 15.59 5.51 3.37
N ASP A 86 14.60 6.04 4.03
CA ASP A 86 13.81 5.38 5.08
C ASP A 86 12.34 5.16 4.66
N LEU A 87 11.47 4.89 5.62
CA LEU A 87 10.04 4.72 5.37
C LEU A 87 9.37 5.97 4.78
N HIS A 88 9.88 7.18 5.11
CA HIS A 88 9.35 8.42 4.58
C HIS A 88 9.67 8.55 3.08
N TYR A 89 10.92 8.27 2.69
CA TYR A 89 11.35 8.25 1.30
C TYR A 89 10.48 7.33 0.44
N TYR A 90 10.29 6.07 0.88
CA TYR A 90 9.44 5.13 0.14
C TYR A 90 7.95 5.48 0.21
N GLY A 91 7.52 6.19 1.25
CA GLY A 91 6.16 6.71 1.42
C GLY A 91 5.73 7.69 0.32
N ILE A 92 6.66 8.35 -0.37
CA ILE A 92 6.36 9.27 -1.47
C ILE A 92 5.61 8.54 -2.58
N LYS A 93 6.17 7.45 -3.11
CA LYS A 93 5.52 6.66 -4.16
C LYS A 93 4.23 5.98 -3.66
N ASP A 94 4.21 5.55 -2.40
CA ASP A 94 3.06 4.87 -1.81
C ASP A 94 1.87 5.83 -1.68
N ARG A 95 2.11 7.09 -1.30
CA ARG A 95 1.09 8.15 -1.28
C ARG A 95 0.60 8.48 -2.70
N ALA A 96 1.49 8.49 -3.70
CA ALA A 96 1.10 8.67 -5.10
C ALA A 96 0.19 7.53 -5.57
N MET A 97 0.53 6.27 -5.27
CA MET A 97 -0.35 5.12 -5.57
C MET A 97 -1.71 5.24 -4.88
N ALA A 98 -1.73 5.63 -3.60
CA ALA A 98 -2.99 5.82 -2.87
C ALA A 98 -3.85 6.92 -3.49
N LYS A 99 -3.23 8.00 -3.99
CA LYS A 99 -3.93 9.08 -4.69
C LYS A 99 -4.53 8.61 -6.03
N ASP A 100 -3.78 7.86 -6.82
CA ASP A 100 -4.13 7.43 -8.17
C ASP A 100 -5.10 6.23 -8.21
N ALA A 101 -5.14 5.44 -7.14
CA ALA A 101 -6.00 4.27 -7.04
C ALA A 101 -7.47 4.63 -6.85
N SER A 102 -8.38 3.77 -7.30
CA SER A 102 -9.82 3.82 -6.98
C SER A 102 -10.12 3.16 -5.63
N CYS A 103 -9.34 2.14 -5.26
CA CYS A 103 -9.43 1.44 -3.97
C CYS A 103 -8.12 0.73 -3.64
N GLY A 104 -7.99 0.20 -2.42
CA GLY A 104 -6.82 -0.55 -1.98
C GLY A 104 -7.09 -2.01 -1.70
N PHE A 105 -6.08 -2.85 -1.94
CA PHE A 105 -6.00 -4.23 -1.47
C PHE A 105 -4.69 -4.43 -0.75
N MET A 106 -4.74 -4.50 0.59
CA MET A 106 -3.56 -4.50 1.46
C MET A 106 -3.35 -5.86 2.12
N LEU A 107 -2.10 -6.36 2.11
CA LEU A 107 -1.70 -7.64 2.71
C LEU A 107 -0.88 -7.36 3.97
N TRP A 108 -1.50 -7.55 5.15
CA TRP A 108 -0.89 -7.21 6.44
C TRP A 108 -0.50 -8.46 7.22
N ASP A 109 0.73 -8.47 7.74
CA ASP A 109 1.31 -9.56 8.53
C ASP A 109 1.03 -9.45 10.05
N GLY A 110 0.29 -8.43 10.48
CA GLY A 110 0.01 -8.14 11.88
C GLY A 110 0.98 -7.15 12.53
N THR A 111 2.08 -6.79 11.87
CA THR A 111 3.14 -5.94 12.44
C THR A 111 3.60 -4.80 11.54
N SER A 112 3.47 -4.94 10.23
CA SER A 112 3.98 -3.98 9.24
C SER A 112 3.34 -2.61 9.35
N LYS A 113 4.12 -1.62 9.83
CA LYS A 113 3.71 -0.21 9.87
C LYS A 113 3.52 0.39 8.48
N GLY A 114 4.37 0.03 7.51
CA GLY A 114 4.24 0.51 6.12
C GLY A 114 2.92 0.12 5.48
N THR A 115 2.44 -1.11 5.73
CA THR A 115 1.12 -1.53 5.25
C THR A 115 0.00 -0.72 5.88
N LEU A 116 0.06 -0.46 7.19
CA LEU A 116 -0.95 0.37 7.87
C LEU A 116 -0.90 1.83 7.41
N THR A 117 0.29 2.37 7.15
CA THR A 117 0.45 3.71 6.54
C THR A 117 -0.25 3.78 5.18
N ASN A 118 -0.14 2.73 4.35
CA ASN A 118 -0.83 2.69 3.06
C ASN A 118 -2.36 2.60 3.22
N VAL A 119 -2.85 1.89 4.25
CA VAL A 119 -4.27 1.92 4.62
C VAL A 119 -4.72 3.33 4.95
N ILE A 120 -3.99 4.03 5.83
CA ILE A 120 -4.32 5.42 6.23
C ILE A 120 -4.30 6.34 5.01
N ASN A 121 -3.26 6.29 4.17
CA ASN A 121 -3.18 7.09 2.95
C ASN A 121 -4.42 6.92 2.05
N LEU A 122 -4.92 5.69 1.90
CA LEU A 122 -6.13 5.41 1.12
C LEU A 122 -7.39 5.98 1.79
N LEU A 123 -7.52 5.81 3.10
CA LEU A 123 -8.66 6.34 3.87
C LEU A 123 -8.69 7.87 3.84
N ASP A 124 -7.54 8.54 3.91
CA ASP A 124 -7.41 10.01 3.79
C ASP A 124 -7.90 10.52 2.42
N TYR A 125 -7.75 9.71 1.37
CA TYR A 125 -8.35 9.99 0.05
C TYR A 125 -9.80 9.48 -0.08
N ASN A 126 -10.47 9.13 1.03
CA ASN A 126 -11.84 8.58 1.05
C ASN A 126 -12.00 7.31 0.20
N LYS A 127 -10.97 6.46 0.13
CA LYS A 127 -10.97 5.25 -0.68
C LYS A 127 -11.17 4.01 0.17
N LYS A 128 -11.98 3.09 -0.35
CA LYS A 128 -12.23 1.80 0.28
C LYS A 128 -10.97 0.94 0.25
N VAL A 129 -10.68 0.27 1.37
CA VAL A 129 -9.58 -0.68 1.48
C VAL A 129 -10.11 -2.06 1.83
N LEU A 130 -9.66 -3.09 1.11
CA LEU A 130 -9.76 -4.47 1.53
C LEU A 130 -8.43 -4.85 2.17
N LEU A 131 -8.43 -5.14 3.46
CA LEU A 131 -7.25 -5.57 4.22
C LEU A 131 -7.32 -7.08 4.47
N PHE A 132 -6.32 -7.81 4.02
CA PHE A 132 -6.09 -9.20 4.45
C PHE A 132 -5.19 -9.21 5.68
N SER A 133 -5.69 -9.70 6.80
CA SER A 133 -4.90 -9.97 8.01
C SER A 133 -4.35 -11.40 7.95
N ALA A 134 -3.05 -11.55 7.73
CA ALA A 134 -2.42 -12.86 7.63
C ALA A 134 -2.52 -13.67 8.96
N PRO A 135 -2.36 -13.06 10.16
CA PRO A 135 -2.52 -13.77 11.43
C PRO A 135 -3.93 -14.34 11.64
N LYS A 136 -4.95 -13.61 11.17
CA LYS A 136 -6.36 -14.04 11.28
C LYS A 136 -6.84 -14.84 10.08
N LYS A 137 -6.08 -14.84 8.99
CA LYS A 137 -6.48 -15.43 7.69
C LYS A 137 -7.87 -14.92 7.23
N GLN A 138 -8.13 -13.63 7.45
CA GLN A 138 -9.42 -12.99 7.25
C GLN A 138 -9.30 -11.65 6.53
N PHE A 139 -10.32 -11.31 5.74
CA PHE A 139 -10.46 -10.01 5.11
C PHE A 139 -11.30 -9.07 5.95
N PHE A 140 -10.87 -7.80 5.99
CA PHE A 140 -11.60 -6.69 6.57
C PHE A 140 -11.82 -5.61 5.51
N THR A 141 -13.03 -5.06 5.46
CA THR A 141 -13.34 -3.92 4.60
C THR A 141 -13.30 -2.65 5.42
N LEU A 142 -12.45 -1.71 5.02
CA LEU A 142 -12.23 -0.45 5.73
C LEU A 142 -12.69 0.71 4.85
N ARG A 143 -13.41 1.66 5.44
CA ARG A 143 -13.87 2.91 4.82
C ARG A 143 -13.53 4.12 5.67
N THR A 144 -13.29 3.90 6.96
CA THR A 144 -13.05 4.95 7.96
C THR A 144 -11.89 4.58 8.89
N ALA A 145 -11.36 5.56 9.61
CA ALA A 145 -10.37 5.32 10.67
C ALA A 145 -10.95 4.42 11.79
N GLY A 146 -12.27 4.52 12.08
CA GLY A 146 -12.95 3.65 13.05
C GLY A 146 -12.94 2.18 12.62
N ASP A 147 -13.08 1.88 11.31
CA ASP A 147 -12.96 0.51 10.80
C ASP A 147 -11.55 -0.03 10.98
N LEU A 148 -10.53 0.83 10.82
CA LEU A 148 -9.14 0.45 11.07
C LEU A 148 -8.90 0.13 12.55
N ASP A 149 -9.35 1.00 13.48
CA ASP A 149 -9.26 0.73 14.93
C ASP A 149 -9.91 -0.60 15.30
N HIS A 150 -11.15 -0.82 14.86
CA HIS A 150 -11.86 -2.08 15.09
C HIS A 150 -11.08 -3.29 14.55
N THR A 151 -10.55 -3.19 13.34
CA THR A 151 -9.77 -4.26 12.69
C THR A 151 -8.49 -4.58 13.43
N LEU A 152 -7.77 -3.58 13.91
CA LEU A 152 -6.55 -3.76 14.70
C LEU A 152 -6.85 -4.48 16.03
N ARG A 153 -7.93 -4.09 16.74
CA ARG A 153 -8.40 -4.78 17.95
C ARG A 153 -8.78 -6.23 17.66
N ALA A 154 -9.60 -6.47 16.62
CA ALA A 154 -9.99 -7.80 16.19
C ALA A 154 -8.79 -8.66 15.78
N SER A 155 -7.71 -8.05 15.30
CA SER A 155 -6.45 -8.72 14.96
C SER A 155 -5.56 -9.00 16.16
N GLY A 156 -5.96 -8.59 17.38
CA GLY A 156 -5.23 -8.88 18.63
C GLY A 156 -4.25 -7.79 19.04
N ILE A 157 -4.29 -6.61 18.43
CA ILE A 157 -3.48 -5.46 18.87
C ILE A 157 -4.07 -4.90 20.16
N ARG A 158 -3.29 -4.93 21.24
CA ARG A 158 -3.75 -4.47 22.57
C ARG A 158 -3.76 -2.95 22.68
N ASP A 159 -2.69 -2.31 22.23
CA ASP A 159 -2.54 -0.86 22.27
C ASP A 159 -2.66 -0.26 20.86
N VAL A 160 -3.89 -0.17 20.39
CA VAL A 160 -4.19 0.41 19.07
C VAL A 160 -3.85 1.89 19.03
N ALA A 161 -4.06 2.62 20.14
CA ALA A 161 -3.76 4.05 20.21
C ALA A 161 -2.27 4.31 19.99
N ALA A 162 -1.38 3.55 20.64
CA ALA A 162 0.07 3.68 20.44
C ALA A 162 0.48 3.33 19.00
N VAL A 163 -0.15 2.31 18.39
CA VAL A 163 0.12 1.96 16.98
C VAL A 163 -0.29 3.12 16.07
N LEU A 164 -1.50 3.65 16.18
CA LEU A 164 -1.99 4.77 15.35
C LEU A 164 -1.16 6.02 15.55
N ALA A 165 -0.86 6.43 16.80
CA ALA A 165 0.00 7.57 17.10
C ALA A 165 1.40 7.42 16.46
N SER A 166 1.96 6.20 16.44
CA SER A 166 3.24 5.94 15.78
C SER A 166 3.21 6.07 14.26
N LEU A 167 2.03 6.04 13.65
CA LEU A 167 1.82 6.25 12.21
C LEU A 167 1.56 7.74 11.91
N GLU A 168 0.77 8.42 12.72
CA GLU A 168 0.43 9.85 12.59
C GLU A 168 1.64 10.77 12.77
N SER A 169 2.54 10.47 13.71
CA SER A 169 3.77 11.25 13.91
C SER A 169 4.66 11.32 12.65
N LYS A 170 4.43 10.44 11.67
CA LYS A 170 5.11 10.44 10.37
C LYS A 170 4.32 11.19 9.28
N HIS A 171 3.01 11.43 9.49
CA HIS A 171 2.16 12.20 8.58
C HIS A 171 2.29 13.71 8.77
N VAL A 172 2.39 14.19 10.01
CA VAL A 172 2.42 15.62 10.37
C VAL A 172 3.63 16.35 9.79
N THR A 173 4.75 15.67 9.56
CA THR A 173 5.96 16.30 9.02
C THR A 173 5.81 16.76 7.56
N THR A 174 4.81 16.31 6.83
CA THR A 174 4.65 16.63 5.39
C THR A 174 3.70 17.80 5.12
N GLU A 175 2.74 18.08 6.00
CA GLU A 175 1.83 19.23 5.85
C GLU A 175 2.47 20.53 6.35
N HIS A 176 3.32 20.49 7.38
CA HIS A 176 4.00 21.68 7.90
C HIS A 176 4.99 22.32 6.91
N LEU A 177 5.51 21.55 5.95
CA LEU A 177 6.41 22.08 4.92
C LEU A 177 5.70 22.82 3.77
N ARG A 178 4.37 22.73 3.67
CA ARG A 178 3.58 23.45 2.65
C ARG A 178 3.05 24.81 3.09
N PHE A 179 3.04 25.11 4.39
CA PHE A 179 2.48 26.35 4.93
C PHE A 179 3.51 27.44 5.29
N THR A 180 4.81 27.18 5.18
CA THR A 180 5.85 28.19 5.47
C THR A 180 6.39 28.92 4.24
N GLY A 181 5.76 28.80 3.09
CA GLY A 181 6.14 29.41 1.82
C GLY A 181 5.16 30.44 1.26
N LEU A 182 4.53 31.26 2.11
CA LEU A 182 3.81 32.46 1.65
C LEU A 182 3.99 33.57 2.67
N ASN A 183 4.89 34.48 2.36
CA ASN A 183 4.80 35.90 2.76
C ASN A 183 5.78 36.75 1.98
N PRO A 184 5.45 38.03 1.86
CA PRO A 184 4.37 38.74 1.14
C PRO A 184 4.87 39.29 -0.19
#